data_13296371a71302c393e5bce04d85fffa
#
_entry.id   13296371a71302c393e5bce04d85fffa
#
_cell.length_a   1.000
_cell.length_b   1.000
_cell.length_c   1.000
_cell.angle_alpha   90.00
_cell.angle_beta   90.00
_cell.angle_gamma   90.00
#
_symmetry.space_group_name_H-M   'P 1'
#
loop_
_entity.id
_entity.type
_entity.pdbx_description
1 polymer ?
#
loop_
_entity_poly.entity_id
_entity_poly.type
_entity_poly.pdbx_seq_one_letter_code
_entity_poly.pdbx_strand_id
1 'polypeptide(L)'
;MRKLNALLLLAFAALPIIGNAGEISFWDIQRKGANFFPNRHMAKRFNDASGAGIVLARLACNKWLNGRPQAELGNFLLGPMDNYNGIVQKDLKYLQEVLDDANKAGLKVVLTMLSLPGSRWAQHNIVEGKRTQQFDLWRDFKFHKQAASFWRDLAATLKNHPAIVGYNILNEPCPERATSARLRDWYTMDYQKWHEKVKGTPTDINLFYRTVIQAIREVDKNTPIILDSGFYANPYAFQILNPKEIDESRVLYSFHSYEPSHFTSNSTKGKYLYPGRIPTGELDAQDDSDADPPFAPVEHWDRKKFDSYFKVVNDWCYSNKIPGNRILVGEFGADRTADNVVEFFKDSIDFFNSQKWHWCFYSYREDDGFPKMDYELGTGPLPKGYWKNSEDYTCKEAGLYPSQNRLWKVLSDGLKKTPTNDS
;
A
#
# COMPACT_ATOMS: atom_id res chain seq x y z
N MET A 1 71.29 -1.38 -2.92
CA MET A 1 70.13 -2.20 -3.34
C MET A 1 69.10 -2.15 -2.22
N ARG A 2 68.12 -1.25 -2.35
CA ARG A 2 66.99 -1.13 -1.39
C ARG A 2 65.76 -1.82 -2.01
N LYS A 3 65.28 -2.86 -1.38
CA LYS A 3 64.02 -3.55 -1.76
C LYS A 3 62.84 -2.73 -1.28
N LEU A 4 62.00 -2.28 -2.20
CA LEU A 4 60.70 -1.72 -1.94
C LEU A 4 59.69 -2.87 -1.73
N ASN A 5 59.16 -3.01 -0.55
CA ASN A 5 57.98 -3.88 -0.31
C ASN A 5 56.72 -3.08 -0.60
N ALA A 6 56.02 -3.41 -1.67
CA ALA A 6 54.73 -2.89 -1.96
C ALA A 6 53.67 -3.67 -1.12
N LEU A 7 53.04 -3.03 -0.17
CA LEU A 7 51.88 -3.53 0.54
C LEU A 7 50.65 -3.36 -0.33
N LEU A 8 50.09 -4.45 -0.86
CA LEU A 8 48.78 -4.44 -1.52
C LEU A 8 47.69 -4.36 -0.45
N LEU A 9 47.08 -3.23 -0.26
CA LEU A 9 45.85 -3.07 0.49
C LEU A 9 44.68 -3.60 -0.38
N LEU A 10 44.19 -4.79 -0.09
CA LEU A 10 42.93 -5.31 -0.59
C LEU A 10 41.80 -4.58 0.16
N ALA A 11 41.19 -3.57 -0.48
CA ALA A 11 39.94 -3.00 -0.02
C ALA A 11 38.83 -4.02 -0.28
N PHE A 12 38.40 -4.74 0.76
CA PHE A 12 37.15 -5.47 0.73
C PHE A 12 36.01 -4.44 0.71
N ALA A 13 35.46 -4.18 -0.47
CA ALA A 13 34.16 -3.54 -0.57
C ALA A 13 33.14 -4.51 0.04
N ALA A 14 32.61 -4.18 1.21
CA ALA A 14 31.46 -4.89 1.77
C ALA A 14 30.28 -4.70 0.81
N LEU A 15 29.99 -5.70 0.01
CA LEU A 15 28.74 -5.77 -0.74
C LEU A 15 27.58 -5.71 0.28
N PRO A 16 26.58 -4.86 0.07
CA PRO A 16 25.41 -4.88 0.96
C PRO A 16 24.83 -6.29 0.92
N ILE A 17 24.63 -6.88 2.09
CA ILE A 17 23.92 -8.16 2.22
C ILE A 17 22.50 -7.91 1.71
N ILE A 18 22.25 -8.27 0.46
CA ILE A 18 20.91 -8.30 -0.12
C ILE A 18 20.25 -9.48 0.56
N GLY A 19 19.42 -9.22 1.58
CA GLY A 19 18.62 -10.26 2.22
C GLY A 19 17.88 -11.05 1.14
N ASN A 20 17.83 -12.37 1.27
CA ASN A 20 17.16 -13.24 0.32
C ASN A 20 15.69 -12.80 0.17
N ALA A 21 15.19 -12.76 -1.06
CA ALA A 21 13.77 -12.54 -1.31
C ALA A 21 12.97 -13.59 -0.52
N GLY A 22 11.88 -13.18 0.12
CA GLY A 22 11.06 -14.03 0.96
C GLY A 22 11.53 -14.18 2.42
N GLU A 23 12.56 -13.46 2.86
CA GLU A 23 12.99 -13.43 4.26
C GLU A 23 12.70 -12.09 4.93
N ILE A 24 12.43 -12.13 6.23
CA ILE A 24 12.18 -10.91 7.02
C ILE A 24 13.39 -9.96 7.03
N SER A 25 14.61 -10.48 6.88
CA SER A 25 15.85 -9.72 6.77
C SER A 25 15.89 -8.77 5.58
N PHE A 26 15.11 -9.04 4.52
CA PHE A 26 14.93 -8.09 3.43
C PHE A 26 14.48 -6.71 3.94
N TRP A 27 13.68 -6.68 5.01
CA TRP A 27 13.08 -5.50 5.61
C TRP A 27 13.93 -4.85 6.71
N ASP A 28 15.15 -5.34 6.95
CA ASP A 28 16.06 -4.70 7.91
C ASP A 28 16.64 -3.38 7.39
N ILE A 29 16.60 -3.18 6.06
CA ILE A 29 16.96 -1.93 5.39
C ILE A 29 15.69 -1.28 4.86
N GLN A 30 15.52 0.02 5.08
CA GLN A 30 14.34 0.74 4.60
C GLN A 30 14.12 0.52 3.10
N ARG A 31 12.93 0.08 2.72
CA ARG A 31 12.50 -0.14 1.34
C ARG A 31 11.52 0.94 0.91
N LYS A 32 11.66 1.37 -0.34
CA LYS A 32 10.92 2.47 -0.92
C LYS A 32 10.42 2.06 -2.29
N GLY A 33 9.18 2.41 -2.59
CA GLY A 33 8.57 1.96 -3.82
C GLY A 33 7.29 2.68 -4.19
N ALA A 34 6.48 1.99 -4.97
CA ALA A 34 5.22 2.50 -5.46
C ALA A 34 4.16 1.42 -5.52
N ASN A 35 2.90 1.84 -5.61
CA ASN A 35 1.78 0.96 -5.91
C ASN A 35 1.69 0.73 -7.43
N PHE A 36 1.43 -0.52 -7.80
CA PHE A 36 1.31 -0.97 -9.18
C PHE A 36 0.01 -1.75 -9.38
N PHE A 37 -0.62 -1.49 -10.51
CA PHE A 37 -1.84 -2.18 -10.93
C PHE A 37 -1.60 -2.74 -12.33
N PRO A 38 -1.68 -4.07 -12.52
CA PRO A 38 -1.42 -4.67 -13.81
C PRO A 38 -2.43 -4.20 -14.86
N ASN A 39 -1.89 -3.71 -15.94
CA ASN A 39 -2.60 -3.44 -17.18
C ASN A 39 -1.73 -3.93 -18.35
N ARG A 40 -1.78 -3.26 -19.51
CA ARG A 40 -0.89 -3.58 -20.64
C ARG A 40 0.56 -3.23 -20.32
N HIS A 41 1.51 -3.98 -20.89
CA HIS A 41 2.95 -3.64 -20.92
C HIS A 41 3.65 -3.57 -19.56
N MET A 42 3.35 -4.51 -18.65
CA MET A 42 3.95 -4.52 -17.33
C MET A 42 5.48 -4.62 -17.37
N ALA A 43 6.04 -5.43 -18.27
CA ALA A 43 7.50 -5.54 -18.44
C ALA A 43 8.16 -4.18 -18.69
N LYS A 44 7.60 -3.35 -19.58
CA LYS A 44 8.11 -2.01 -19.86
C LYS A 44 7.97 -1.10 -18.63
N ARG A 45 6.81 -1.12 -17.97
CA ARG A 45 6.58 -0.29 -16.77
C ARG A 45 7.54 -0.64 -15.64
N PHE A 46 7.79 -1.90 -15.39
CA PHE A 46 8.74 -2.33 -14.37
C PHE A 46 10.18 -1.93 -14.71
N ASN A 47 10.58 -2.03 -15.97
CA ASN A 47 11.90 -1.56 -16.41
C ASN A 47 12.04 -0.03 -16.23
N ASP A 48 11.04 0.75 -16.63
CA ASP A 48 11.03 2.20 -16.46
C ASP A 48 11.05 2.57 -14.95
N ALA A 49 10.28 1.86 -14.12
CA ALA A 49 10.26 2.06 -12.68
C ALA A 49 11.62 1.75 -12.02
N SER A 50 12.24 0.66 -12.41
CA SER A 50 13.60 0.30 -11.98
C SER A 50 14.61 1.38 -12.36
N GLY A 51 14.54 1.89 -13.59
CA GLY A 51 15.36 3.01 -14.07
C GLY A 51 15.13 4.31 -13.26
N ALA A 52 13.93 4.51 -12.74
CA ALA A 52 13.59 5.63 -11.86
C ALA A 52 14.06 5.46 -10.40
N GLY A 53 14.58 4.28 -10.04
CA GLY A 53 15.05 3.97 -8.69
C GLY A 53 13.99 3.29 -7.79
N ILE A 54 12.85 2.88 -8.33
CA ILE A 54 11.86 2.09 -7.60
C ILE A 54 12.39 0.66 -7.46
N VAL A 55 12.45 0.16 -6.23
CA VAL A 55 12.92 -1.20 -5.93
C VAL A 55 11.84 -2.10 -5.37
N LEU A 56 10.74 -1.51 -4.87
CA LEU A 56 9.61 -2.20 -4.26
C LEU A 56 8.33 -1.86 -5.00
N ALA A 57 7.62 -2.88 -5.47
CA ALA A 57 6.29 -2.77 -6.04
C ALA A 57 5.26 -3.36 -5.06
N ARG A 58 4.33 -2.53 -4.55
CA ARG A 58 3.12 -3.04 -3.92
C ARG A 58 2.11 -3.28 -5.04
N LEU A 59 1.82 -4.55 -5.30
CA LEU A 59 1.12 -5.00 -6.49
C LEU A 59 -0.28 -5.50 -6.14
N ALA A 60 -1.30 -4.86 -6.72
CA ALA A 60 -2.69 -5.29 -6.65
C ALA A 60 -3.18 -5.69 -8.05
N CYS A 61 -3.29 -6.99 -8.30
CA CYS A 61 -3.61 -7.50 -9.64
C CYS A 61 -5.08 -7.35 -10.04
N ASN A 62 -5.96 -7.09 -9.11
CA ASN A 62 -7.40 -7.11 -9.35
C ASN A 62 -8.06 -5.73 -9.43
N LYS A 63 -7.29 -4.65 -9.65
CA LYS A 63 -7.87 -3.31 -9.80
C LYS A 63 -8.24 -2.97 -11.25
N TRP A 64 -7.35 -3.21 -12.19
CA TRP A 64 -7.47 -2.79 -13.58
C TRP A 64 -7.01 -3.90 -14.55
N LEU A 65 -7.69 -5.04 -14.58
CA LEU A 65 -7.38 -6.05 -15.58
C LEU A 65 -7.99 -5.68 -16.92
N ASN A 66 -7.12 -5.47 -17.90
CA ASN A 66 -7.50 -5.10 -19.24
C ASN A 66 -8.44 -6.13 -19.87
N GLY A 67 -9.55 -5.66 -20.43
CA GLY A 67 -10.55 -6.49 -21.08
C GLY A 67 -11.48 -7.24 -20.14
N ARG A 68 -11.42 -7.04 -18.83
CA ARG A 68 -12.41 -7.55 -17.87
C ARG A 68 -13.39 -6.45 -17.44
N PRO A 69 -14.70 -6.75 -17.39
CA PRO A 69 -15.67 -5.88 -16.73
C PRO A 69 -15.28 -5.63 -15.26
N GLN A 70 -15.50 -4.42 -14.78
CA GLN A 70 -15.16 -4.06 -13.37
C GLN A 70 -15.81 -5.01 -12.35
N ALA A 71 -17.06 -5.44 -12.60
CA ALA A 71 -17.76 -6.40 -11.73
C ALA A 71 -17.04 -7.76 -11.61
N GLU A 72 -16.23 -8.14 -12.59
CA GLU A 72 -15.49 -9.41 -12.57
C GLU A 72 -14.09 -9.28 -11.94
N LEU A 73 -13.60 -8.07 -11.71
CA LEU A 73 -12.27 -7.86 -11.14
C LEU A 73 -12.17 -8.39 -9.72
N GLY A 74 -13.27 -8.33 -8.95
CA GLY A 74 -13.35 -8.93 -7.61
C GLY A 74 -13.22 -10.46 -7.60
N ASN A 75 -13.34 -11.11 -8.75
CA ASN A 75 -13.23 -12.57 -8.91
C ASN A 75 -11.82 -13.03 -9.31
N PHE A 76 -10.89 -12.10 -9.54
CA PHE A 76 -9.51 -12.42 -9.94
C PHE A 76 -8.85 -13.36 -8.92
N LEU A 77 -8.33 -14.47 -9.38
CA LEU A 77 -7.79 -15.61 -8.60
C LEU A 77 -8.84 -16.36 -7.77
N LEU A 78 -9.92 -15.70 -7.33
CA LEU A 78 -10.89 -16.23 -6.37
C LEU A 78 -12.01 -17.05 -7.05
N GLY A 79 -12.29 -16.79 -8.34
CA GLY A 79 -13.46 -17.33 -9.03
C GLY A 79 -14.75 -16.58 -8.67
N PRO A 80 -15.90 -17.05 -9.20
CA PRO A 80 -17.16 -16.34 -9.02
C PRO A 80 -17.64 -16.40 -7.58
N MET A 81 -17.85 -15.22 -7.02
CA MET A 81 -18.48 -14.98 -5.73
C MET A 81 -17.83 -15.68 -4.51
N ASP A 82 -18.55 -15.69 -3.41
CA ASP A 82 -18.15 -16.00 -2.05
C ASP A 82 -18.14 -17.50 -1.71
N ASN A 83 -17.75 -18.32 -2.70
CA ASN A 83 -17.58 -19.76 -2.52
C ASN A 83 -16.25 -20.18 -3.16
N TYR A 84 -15.16 -19.97 -2.46
CA TYR A 84 -13.84 -20.30 -2.94
C TYR A 84 -13.66 -21.81 -3.09
N ASN A 85 -13.36 -22.27 -4.32
CA ASN A 85 -13.17 -23.67 -4.69
C ASN A 85 -11.80 -23.95 -5.33
N GLY A 86 -10.79 -23.15 -5.04
CA GLY A 86 -9.46 -23.23 -5.61
C GLY A 86 -9.14 -22.04 -6.52
N ILE A 87 -7.84 -21.82 -6.76
CA ILE A 87 -7.35 -20.68 -7.53
C ILE A 87 -7.72 -20.83 -9.02
N VAL A 88 -8.23 -19.76 -9.62
CA VAL A 88 -8.47 -19.69 -11.06
C VAL A 88 -7.14 -19.75 -11.81
N GLN A 89 -6.87 -20.88 -12.49
CA GLN A 89 -5.56 -21.16 -13.07
C GLN A 89 -5.14 -20.17 -14.17
N LYS A 90 -6.08 -19.63 -14.94
CA LYS A 90 -5.80 -18.59 -15.94
C LYS A 90 -5.28 -17.30 -15.28
N ASP A 91 -5.85 -16.95 -14.14
CA ASP A 91 -5.46 -15.75 -13.39
C ASP A 91 -4.12 -15.95 -12.68
N LEU A 92 -3.90 -17.17 -12.16
CA LEU A 92 -2.62 -17.52 -11.54
C LEU A 92 -1.47 -17.47 -12.56
N LYS A 93 -1.69 -17.99 -13.76
CA LYS A 93 -0.70 -17.91 -14.84
C LYS A 93 -0.35 -16.45 -15.16
N TYR A 94 -1.38 -15.60 -15.30
CA TYR A 94 -1.17 -14.18 -15.54
C TYR A 94 -0.39 -13.51 -14.40
N LEU A 95 -0.74 -13.80 -13.13
CA LEU A 95 0.00 -13.28 -11.98
C LEU A 95 1.47 -13.70 -12.03
N GLN A 96 1.76 -14.96 -12.34
CA GLN A 96 3.13 -15.45 -12.45
C GLN A 96 3.91 -14.73 -13.55
N GLU A 97 3.30 -14.49 -14.71
CA GLU A 97 3.91 -13.71 -15.80
C GLU A 97 4.26 -12.29 -15.35
N VAL A 98 3.36 -11.62 -14.61
CA VAL A 98 3.60 -10.28 -14.06
C VAL A 98 4.73 -10.29 -13.01
N LEU A 99 4.78 -11.30 -12.17
CA LEU A 99 5.84 -11.46 -11.17
C LEU A 99 7.20 -11.74 -11.82
N ASP A 100 7.22 -12.55 -12.88
CA ASP A 100 8.41 -12.80 -13.68
C ASP A 100 8.95 -11.52 -14.32
N ASP A 101 8.07 -10.68 -14.85
CA ASP A 101 8.44 -9.39 -15.44
C ASP A 101 9.00 -8.42 -14.38
N ALA A 102 8.41 -8.39 -13.19
CA ALA A 102 8.94 -7.62 -12.06
C ALA A 102 10.34 -8.11 -11.65
N ASN A 103 10.53 -9.43 -11.56
CA ASN A 103 11.82 -10.03 -11.24
C ASN A 103 12.90 -9.72 -12.29
N LYS A 104 12.57 -9.82 -13.59
CA LYS A 104 13.48 -9.47 -14.69
C LYS A 104 13.92 -8.01 -14.62
N ALA A 105 13.01 -7.11 -14.22
CA ALA A 105 13.31 -5.70 -14.02
C ALA A 105 14.05 -5.39 -12.71
N GLY A 106 14.30 -6.39 -11.85
CA GLY A 106 14.98 -6.22 -10.57
C GLY A 106 14.10 -5.69 -9.44
N LEU A 107 12.77 -5.63 -9.62
CA LEU A 107 11.85 -5.20 -8.58
C LEU A 107 11.50 -6.35 -7.62
N LYS A 108 11.26 -5.99 -6.38
CA LYS A 108 10.67 -6.87 -5.37
C LYS A 108 9.21 -6.52 -5.15
N VAL A 109 8.38 -7.51 -4.84
CA VAL A 109 6.93 -7.40 -4.84
C VAL A 109 6.33 -7.73 -3.49
N VAL A 110 5.55 -6.81 -2.95
CA VAL A 110 4.50 -7.07 -1.97
C VAL A 110 3.21 -7.33 -2.74
N LEU A 111 2.73 -8.56 -2.70
CA LEU A 111 1.46 -8.90 -3.31
C LEU A 111 0.31 -8.57 -2.36
N THR A 112 -0.63 -7.74 -2.79
CA THR A 112 -1.84 -7.41 -2.02
C THR A 112 -3.10 -7.82 -2.76
N MET A 113 -4.15 -8.17 -2.00
CA MET A 113 -5.47 -8.49 -2.52
C MET A 113 -6.45 -7.37 -2.18
N LEU A 114 -7.14 -6.83 -3.18
CA LEU A 114 -8.23 -5.85 -2.99
C LEU A 114 -9.56 -6.51 -2.62
N SER A 115 -9.67 -7.81 -2.87
CA SER A 115 -10.89 -8.58 -2.59
C SER A 115 -10.52 -9.93 -1.99
N LEU A 116 -11.34 -10.39 -1.07
CA LEU A 116 -11.35 -11.75 -0.53
C LEU A 116 -12.80 -12.25 -0.52
N PRO A 117 -13.06 -13.55 -0.35
CA PRO A 117 -14.40 -14.03 -0.15
C PRO A 117 -15.11 -13.26 0.97
N GLY A 118 -16.28 -12.72 0.70
CA GLY A 118 -17.04 -11.88 1.63
C GLY A 118 -16.57 -10.44 1.79
N SER A 119 -15.52 -10.02 1.05
CA SER A 119 -15.01 -8.64 1.09
C SER A 119 -14.67 -8.15 -0.31
N ARG A 120 -15.44 -7.20 -0.80
CA ARG A 120 -15.22 -6.56 -2.11
C ARG A 120 -15.44 -5.06 -2.02
N TRP A 121 -14.57 -4.32 -2.68
CA TRP A 121 -14.76 -2.89 -2.89
C TRP A 121 -16.01 -2.60 -3.72
N ALA A 122 -16.64 -1.46 -3.49
CA ALA A 122 -17.84 -1.04 -4.19
C ALA A 122 -17.68 -1.06 -5.73
N GLN A 123 -16.51 -0.70 -6.24
CA GLN A 123 -16.21 -0.75 -7.68
C GLN A 123 -16.22 -2.17 -8.26
N HIS A 124 -16.01 -3.20 -7.42
CA HIS A 124 -15.95 -4.61 -7.80
C HIS A 124 -17.17 -5.41 -7.35
N ASN A 125 -18.13 -4.76 -6.72
CA ASN A 125 -19.35 -5.38 -6.23
C ASN A 125 -20.57 -4.60 -6.70
N ILE A 126 -21.16 -5.02 -7.82
CA ILE A 126 -22.33 -4.38 -8.41
C ILE A 126 -23.54 -5.28 -8.13
N VAL A 127 -24.40 -4.83 -7.22
CA VAL A 127 -25.65 -5.51 -6.85
C VAL A 127 -26.83 -4.67 -7.36
N GLU A 128 -27.70 -5.28 -8.16
CA GLU A 128 -28.86 -4.59 -8.76
C GLU A 128 -28.50 -3.26 -9.46
N GLY A 129 -27.34 -3.24 -10.15
CA GLY A 129 -26.86 -2.05 -10.85
C GLY A 129 -26.25 -0.97 -9.94
N LYS A 130 -26.18 -1.19 -8.62
CA LYS A 130 -25.58 -0.27 -7.67
C LYS A 130 -24.22 -0.80 -7.20
N ARG A 131 -23.25 0.10 -7.08
CA ARG A 131 -21.96 -0.19 -6.46
C ARG A 131 -22.14 -0.23 -4.95
N THR A 132 -21.81 -1.37 -4.33
CA THR A 132 -21.99 -1.57 -2.89
C THR A 132 -20.77 -2.30 -2.32
N GLN A 133 -20.17 -1.76 -1.27
CA GLN A 133 -19.06 -2.43 -0.60
C GLN A 133 -19.58 -3.62 0.22
N GLN A 134 -18.84 -4.72 0.18
CA GLN A 134 -19.20 -5.95 0.88
C GLN A 134 -18.37 -6.09 2.16
N PHE A 135 -19.07 -6.38 3.28
CA PHE A 135 -18.46 -6.55 4.60
C PHE A 135 -18.76 -7.91 5.24
N ASP A 136 -19.20 -8.91 4.49
CA ASP A 136 -19.61 -10.21 5.01
C ASP A 136 -18.44 -11.01 5.60
N LEU A 137 -17.21 -10.74 5.13
CA LEU A 137 -15.98 -11.26 5.73
C LEU A 137 -15.94 -11.00 7.24
N TRP A 138 -16.45 -9.85 7.67
CA TRP A 138 -16.46 -9.41 9.07
C TRP A 138 -17.73 -9.80 9.84
N ARG A 139 -18.60 -10.63 9.23
CA ARG A 139 -19.88 -11.06 9.82
C ARG A 139 -20.01 -12.56 9.96
N ASP A 140 -19.22 -13.34 9.20
CA ASP A 140 -19.35 -14.80 9.16
C ASP A 140 -17.98 -15.49 9.04
N PHE A 141 -17.65 -16.35 9.97
CA PHE A 141 -16.42 -17.15 10.00
C PHE A 141 -16.21 -18.05 8.78
N LYS A 142 -17.27 -18.37 8.02
CA LYS A 142 -17.09 -19.12 6.78
C LYS A 142 -16.15 -18.41 5.81
N PHE A 143 -16.20 -17.07 5.78
CA PHE A 143 -15.33 -16.28 4.89
C PHE A 143 -13.90 -16.21 5.40
N HIS A 144 -13.66 -16.22 6.72
CA HIS A 144 -12.33 -16.38 7.28
C HIS A 144 -11.68 -17.70 6.80
N LYS A 145 -12.44 -18.80 6.85
CA LYS A 145 -11.97 -20.11 6.39
C LYS A 145 -11.67 -20.12 4.89
N GLN A 146 -12.52 -19.50 4.08
CA GLN A 146 -12.30 -19.38 2.63
C GLN A 146 -11.08 -18.51 2.30
N ALA A 147 -10.92 -17.36 2.98
CA ALA A 147 -9.74 -16.51 2.83
C ALA A 147 -8.45 -17.24 3.23
N ALA A 148 -8.50 -18.00 4.32
CA ALA A 148 -7.37 -18.84 4.78
C ALA A 148 -7.01 -19.92 3.74
N SER A 149 -8.01 -20.62 3.19
CA SER A 149 -7.78 -21.61 2.12
C SER A 149 -7.18 -20.97 0.87
N PHE A 150 -7.71 -19.82 0.44
CA PHE A 150 -7.17 -19.07 -0.69
C PHE A 150 -5.70 -18.68 -0.49
N TRP A 151 -5.37 -18.08 0.65
CA TRP A 151 -3.99 -17.67 0.92
C TRP A 151 -3.03 -18.84 1.04
N ARG A 152 -3.46 -19.96 1.65
CA ARG A 152 -2.65 -21.19 1.67
C ARG A 152 -2.32 -21.68 0.27
N ASP A 153 -3.33 -21.77 -0.60
CA ASP A 153 -3.17 -22.27 -1.97
C ASP A 153 -2.28 -21.32 -2.80
N LEU A 154 -2.46 -20.01 -2.64
CA LEU A 154 -1.65 -19.00 -3.30
C LEU A 154 -0.19 -19.02 -2.79
N ALA A 155 0.00 -19.06 -1.48
CA ALA A 155 1.33 -19.14 -0.87
C ALA A 155 2.07 -20.42 -1.26
N ALA A 156 1.38 -21.57 -1.35
CA ALA A 156 1.97 -22.82 -1.81
C ALA A 156 2.60 -22.69 -3.21
N THR A 157 1.98 -21.88 -4.06
CA THR A 157 2.46 -21.61 -5.43
C THR A 157 3.59 -20.60 -5.48
N LEU A 158 3.52 -19.54 -4.65
CA LEU A 158 4.37 -18.37 -4.77
C LEU A 158 5.58 -18.33 -3.82
N LYS A 159 5.63 -19.16 -2.79
CA LYS A 159 6.65 -19.16 -1.71
C LYS A 159 8.11 -19.10 -2.14
N ASN A 160 8.44 -19.58 -3.33
CA ASN A 160 9.81 -19.59 -3.86
C ASN A 160 9.99 -18.59 -5.00
N HIS A 161 9.00 -17.76 -5.30
CA HIS A 161 9.11 -16.82 -6.39
C HIS A 161 10.09 -15.69 -6.02
N PRO A 162 11.15 -15.46 -6.80
CA PRO A 162 12.26 -14.57 -6.40
C PRO A 162 11.87 -13.08 -6.30
N ALA A 163 10.75 -12.68 -6.90
CA ALA A 163 10.25 -11.31 -6.75
C ALA A 163 9.50 -11.10 -5.42
N ILE A 164 8.86 -12.14 -4.85
CA ILE A 164 7.99 -11.99 -3.68
C ILE A 164 8.82 -11.73 -2.42
N VAL A 165 8.49 -10.64 -1.73
CA VAL A 165 9.07 -10.26 -0.44
C VAL A 165 8.03 -10.09 0.66
N GLY A 166 6.75 -10.25 0.34
CA GLY A 166 5.69 -10.21 1.33
C GLY A 166 4.30 -10.43 0.76
N TYR A 167 3.41 -10.94 1.61
CA TYR A 167 1.98 -11.08 1.35
C TYR A 167 1.20 -10.06 2.18
N ASN A 168 0.60 -9.08 1.54
CA ASN A 168 -0.33 -8.15 2.17
C ASN A 168 -1.73 -8.75 2.07
N ILE A 169 -2.21 -9.26 3.20
CA ILE A 169 -3.35 -10.19 3.28
C ILE A 169 -4.62 -9.60 2.66
N LEU A 170 -4.95 -8.36 2.99
CA LEU A 170 -6.10 -7.64 2.44
C LEU A 170 -5.77 -6.15 2.42
N ASN A 171 -5.95 -5.52 1.28
CA ASN A 171 -5.88 -4.07 1.16
C ASN A 171 -7.04 -3.42 1.92
N GLU A 172 -6.70 -2.49 2.79
CA GLU A 172 -7.66 -1.59 3.44
C GLU A 172 -8.85 -2.31 4.08
N PRO A 173 -8.62 -3.22 5.04
CA PRO A 173 -9.70 -3.86 5.78
C PRO A 173 -10.49 -2.83 6.56
N CYS A 174 -11.80 -3.04 6.67
CA CYS A 174 -12.65 -2.16 7.46
C CYS A 174 -13.69 -2.96 8.27
N PRO A 175 -13.23 -3.74 9.27
CA PRO A 175 -14.14 -4.52 10.12
C PRO A 175 -15.12 -3.63 10.89
N GLU A 176 -14.76 -2.40 11.19
CA GLU A 176 -15.57 -1.44 11.93
C GLU A 176 -16.90 -1.18 11.21
N ARG A 177 -16.91 -1.17 9.88
CA ARG A 177 -18.11 -0.96 9.05
C ARG A 177 -19.09 -2.14 9.09
N ALA A 178 -18.69 -3.30 9.57
CA ALA A 178 -19.60 -4.41 9.84
C ALA A 178 -20.41 -4.22 11.14
N THR A 179 -20.05 -3.22 11.93
CA THR A 179 -20.74 -2.78 13.15
C THR A 179 -21.56 -1.51 12.90
N SER A 180 -21.95 -0.81 13.95
CA SER A 180 -22.57 0.50 13.86
C SER A 180 -21.59 1.67 13.70
N ALA A 181 -20.28 1.39 13.60
CA ALA A 181 -19.28 2.44 13.43
C ALA A 181 -19.42 3.06 12.03
N ARG A 182 -19.34 4.39 11.99
CA ARG A 182 -19.35 5.18 10.76
C ARG A 182 -17.93 5.53 10.34
N LEU A 183 -17.73 5.86 9.08
CA LEU A 183 -16.40 6.23 8.58
C LEU A 183 -15.80 7.40 9.38
N ARG A 184 -16.59 8.41 9.71
CA ARG A 184 -16.21 9.57 10.53
C ARG A 184 -15.69 9.25 11.93
N ASP A 185 -16.03 8.08 12.46
CA ASP A 185 -15.70 7.72 13.85
C ASP A 185 -14.22 7.39 14.03
N TRP A 186 -13.44 7.20 12.93
CA TRP A 186 -12.05 6.79 12.99
C TRP A 186 -11.17 7.71 13.86
N TYR A 187 -11.48 8.99 13.92
CA TYR A 187 -10.71 9.99 14.67
C TYR A 187 -11.07 10.05 16.15
N THR A 188 -12.30 9.72 16.51
CA THR A 188 -12.87 9.88 17.87
C THR A 188 -13.18 8.59 18.57
N MET A 189 -13.12 7.45 17.88
CA MET A 189 -13.49 6.15 18.43
C MET A 189 -12.50 5.70 19.52
N ASP A 190 -13.06 5.15 20.60
CA ASP A 190 -12.29 4.37 21.58
C ASP A 190 -12.02 2.97 21.00
N TYR A 191 -10.90 2.84 20.30
CA TYR A 191 -10.51 1.61 19.61
C TYR A 191 -10.33 0.41 20.54
N GLN A 192 -9.81 0.62 21.75
CA GLN A 192 -9.63 -0.46 22.71
C GLN A 192 -10.98 -1.00 23.18
N LYS A 193 -11.88 -0.10 23.56
CA LYS A 193 -13.22 -0.49 23.98
C LYS A 193 -14.03 -1.12 22.85
N TRP A 194 -13.84 -0.64 21.62
CA TRP A 194 -14.47 -1.25 20.45
C TRP A 194 -13.91 -2.67 20.22
N HIS A 195 -12.59 -2.83 20.26
CA HIS A 195 -11.96 -4.15 20.07
C HIS A 195 -12.41 -5.17 21.13
N GLU A 196 -12.51 -4.78 22.40
CA GLU A 196 -13.02 -5.66 23.47
C GLU A 196 -14.42 -6.21 23.16
N LYS A 197 -15.28 -5.42 22.51
CA LYS A 197 -16.64 -5.85 22.13
C LYS A 197 -16.66 -6.85 20.98
N VAL A 198 -15.73 -6.74 20.05
CA VAL A 198 -15.70 -7.58 18.84
C VAL A 198 -14.73 -8.75 18.96
N LYS A 199 -13.91 -8.79 19.99
CA LYS A 199 -12.93 -9.84 20.24
C LYS A 199 -13.53 -11.23 20.19
N GLY A 200 -12.93 -12.12 19.40
CA GLY A 200 -13.41 -13.50 19.21
C GLY A 200 -14.63 -13.64 18.30
N THR A 201 -15.13 -12.55 17.73
CA THR A 201 -16.20 -12.58 16.70
C THR A 201 -15.59 -12.52 15.28
N PRO A 202 -16.39 -12.69 14.21
CA PRO A 202 -15.88 -12.48 12.85
C PRO A 202 -15.35 -11.07 12.59
N THR A 203 -15.72 -10.08 13.38
CA THR A 203 -15.25 -8.69 13.26
C THR A 203 -13.85 -8.48 13.87
N ASP A 204 -13.33 -9.47 14.60
CA ASP A 204 -11.98 -9.40 15.20
C ASP A 204 -10.89 -9.56 14.14
N ILE A 205 -10.27 -8.44 13.78
CA ILE A 205 -9.21 -8.40 12.76
C ILE A 205 -7.97 -9.23 13.16
N ASN A 206 -7.61 -9.29 14.45
CA ASN A 206 -6.47 -10.08 14.92
C ASN A 206 -6.74 -11.57 14.75
N LEU A 207 -7.96 -12.02 15.06
CA LEU A 207 -8.38 -13.39 14.85
C LEU A 207 -8.40 -13.75 13.36
N PHE A 208 -8.90 -12.86 12.51
CA PHE A 208 -8.86 -13.02 11.05
C PHE A 208 -7.43 -13.20 10.57
N TYR A 209 -6.53 -12.28 10.91
CA TYR A 209 -5.13 -12.33 10.50
C TYR A 209 -4.44 -13.60 11.00
N ARG A 210 -4.61 -13.95 12.27
CA ARG A 210 -4.06 -15.21 12.81
C ARG A 210 -4.55 -16.42 12.02
N THR A 211 -5.83 -16.48 11.69
CA THR A 211 -6.43 -17.60 10.94
C THR A 211 -5.79 -17.75 9.56
N VAL A 212 -5.63 -16.64 8.83
CA VAL A 212 -5.01 -16.65 7.50
C VAL A 212 -3.52 -16.96 7.58
N ILE A 213 -2.80 -16.38 8.54
CA ILE A 213 -1.37 -16.62 8.75
C ILE A 213 -1.11 -18.10 9.07
N GLN A 214 -1.88 -18.70 9.94
CA GLN A 214 -1.73 -20.14 10.26
C GLN A 214 -1.84 -21.00 8.99
N ALA A 215 -2.80 -20.74 8.13
CA ALA A 215 -2.96 -21.45 6.87
C ALA A 215 -1.77 -21.22 5.90
N ILE A 216 -1.28 -19.99 5.78
CA ILE A 216 -0.06 -19.70 5.00
C ILE A 216 1.13 -20.51 5.57
N ARG A 217 1.30 -20.51 6.88
CA ARG A 217 2.43 -21.17 7.55
C ARG A 217 2.41 -22.70 7.46
N GLU A 218 1.31 -23.31 7.05
CA GLU A 218 1.28 -24.73 6.68
C GLU A 218 2.21 -25.01 5.49
N VAL A 219 2.31 -24.09 4.54
CA VAL A 219 2.98 -24.27 3.25
C VAL A 219 4.18 -23.36 3.03
N ASP A 220 4.20 -22.19 3.62
CA ASP A 220 5.25 -21.17 3.51
C ASP A 220 5.66 -20.66 4.89
N LYS A 221 6.86 -21.08 5.33
CA LYS A 221 7.37 -20.73 6.66
C LYS A 221 8.09 -19.38 6.72
N ASN A 222 8.45 -18.81 5.58
CA ASN A 222 9.46 -17.74 5.53
C ASN A 222 8.93 -16.40 5.03
N THR A 223 8.08 -16.37 4.02
CA THR A 223 7.64 -15.11 3.40
C THR A 223 6.99 -14.20 4.42
N PRO A 224 7.45 -12.95 4.55
CA PRO A 224 6.86 -11.97 5.46
C PRO A 224 5.39 -11.69 5.16
N ILE A 225 4.63 -11.44 6.21
CA ILE A 225 3.23 -11.06 6.13
C ILE A 225 3.09 -9.57 6.38
N ILE A 226 2.28 -8.89 5.60
CA ILE A 226 1.96 -7.47 5.78
C ILE A 226 0.50 -7.35 6.19
N LEU A 227 0.24 -6.61 7.27
CA LEU A 227 -1.07 -6.46 7.86
C LEU A 227 -1.47 -4.99 7.87
N ASP A 228 -2.42 -4.63 7.03
CA ASP A 228 -3.01 -3.30 7.05
C ASP A 228 -3.89 -3.13 8.30
N SER A 229 -3.91 -1.93 8.89
CA SER A 229 -4.79 -1.59 10.00
C SER A 229 -6.27 -1.51 9.56
N GLY A 230 -7.18 -1.43 10.51
CA GLY A 230 -8.61 -1.21 10.24
C GLY A 230 -8.92 0.18 9.64
N PHE A 231 -10.21 0.51 9.53
CA PHE A 231 -10.70 1.75 8.92
C PHE A 231 -9.96 2.11 7.63
N TYR A 232 -9.93 1.18 6.67
CA TYR A 232 -9.24 1.37 5.39
C TYR A 232 -7.74 1.66 5.55
N ALA A 233 -7.08 0.90 6.40
CA ALA A 233 -5.66 1.07 6.75
C ALA A 233 -5.34 2.42 7.42
N ASN A 234 -6.26 2.98 8.19
CA ASN A 234 -6.03 4.25 8.87
C ASN A 234 -4.99 4.09 10.00
N PRO A 235 -4.04 5.04 10.18
CA PRO A 235 -3.03 4.96 11.24
C PRO A 235 -3.62 4.88 12.65
N TYR A 236 -4.78 5.51 12.92
CA TYR A 236 -5.42 5.46 14.23
C TYR A 236 -5.91 4.06 14.59
N ALA A 237 -6.28 3.25 13.59
CA ALA A 237 -6.70 1.87 13.81
C ALA A 237 -5.54 0.90 14.14
N PHE A 238 -4.29 1.35 14.19
CA PHE A 238 -3.19 0.58 14.77
C PHE A 238 -3.49 0.15 16.21
N GLN A 239 -4.26 0.93 16.94
CA GLN A 239 -4.62 0.65 18.34
C GLN A 239 -5.33 -0.68 18.53
N ILE A 240 -5.96 -1.24 17.50
CA ILE A 240 -6.61 -2.56 17.58
C ILE A 240 -5.69 -3.72 17.19
N LEU A 241 -4.57 -3.45 16.51
CA LEU A 241 -3.63 -4.51 16.13
C LEU A 241 -2.86 -5.00 17.36
N ASN A 242 -2.93 -6.29 17.63
CA ASN A 242 -2.28 -6.89 18.79
C ASN A 242 -1.27 -7.98 18.35
N PRO A 243 0.04 -7.67 18.33
CA PRO A 243 1.06 -8.63 17.92
C PRO A 243 1.04 -9.95 18.69
N LYS A 244 0.64 -9.92 19.97
CA LYS A 244 0.55 -11.14 20.80
C LYS A 244 -0.62 -12.03 20.40
N GLU A 245 -1.74 -11.45 19.93
CA GLU A 245 -2.89 -12.22 19.46
C GLU A 245 -2.68 -12.74 18.04
N ILE A 246 -1.94 -12.00 17.21
CA ILE A 246 -1.55 -12.39 15.87
C ILE A 246 -0.56 -13.57 15.91
N ASP A 247 0.38 -13.56 16.87
CA ASP A 247 1.35 -14.63 17.16
C ASP A 247 2.21 -15.04 15.94
N GLU A 248 2.80 -14.03 15.28
CA GLU A 248 3.72 -14.24 14.16
C GLU A 248 4.86 -13.20 14.21
N SER A 249 6.08 -13.65 14.08
CA SER A 249 7.28 -12.79 14.18
C SER A 249 7.72 -12.17 12.86
N ARG A 250 7.34 -12.76 11.72
CA ARG A 250 7.69 -12.29 10.37
C ARG A 250 6.60 -11.39 9.81
N VAL A 251 6.25 -10.35 10.57
CA VAL A 251 5.17 -9.41 10.23
C VAL A 251 5.70 -8.00 10.04
N LEU A 252 5.17 -7.32 9.05
CA LEU A 252 5.15 -5.87 8.95
C LEU A 252 3.72 -5.39 9.18
N TYR A 253 3.58 -4.29 9.88
CA TYR A 253 2.30 -3.62 10.09
C TYR A 253 2.21 -2.43 9.15
N SER A 254 1.06 -2.25 8.53
CA SER A 254 0.90 -1.29 7.44
C SER A 254 -0.29 -0.37 7.68
N PHE A 255 -0.14 0.85 7.19
CA PHE A 255 -1.21 1.84 7.09
C PHE A 255 -1.10 2.63 5.79
N HIS A 256 -2.19 3.33 5.45
CA HIS A 256 -2.25 4.28 4.35
C HIS A 256 -2.34 5.71 4.87
N SER A 257 -1.78 6.66 4.14
CA SER A 257 -1.70 8.04 4.57
C SER A 257 -2.17 9.01 3.48
N TYR A 258 -3.42 9.41 3.58
CA TYR A 258 -4.02 10.40 2.69
C TYR A 258 -4.51 11.66 3.42
N GLU A 259 -4.31 11.72 4.75
CA GLU A 259 -4.64 12.94 5.49
C GLU A 259 -3.61 14.07 5.25
N PRO A 260 -4.08 15.31 5.15
CA PRO A 260 -5.48 15.75 5.25
C PRO A 260 -6.24 15.54 3.92
N SER A 261 -7.24 14.70 3.93
CA SER A 261 -7.94 14.20 2.73
C SER A 261 -8.62 15.30 1.93
N HIS A 262 -9.07 16.38 2.56
CA HIS A 262 -9.60 17.56 1.89
C HIS A 262 -8.58 18.26 0.98
N PHE A 263 -7.29 18.16 1.30
CA PHE A 263 -6.20 18.65 0.45
C PHE A 263 -5.78 17.58 -0.55
N THR A 264 -5.51 16.38 -0.09
CA THR A 264 -4.92 15.32 -0.94
C THR A 264 -5.86 14.85 -2.05
N SER A 265 -7.18 14.84 -1.81
CA SER A 265 -8.17 14.53 -2.84
C SER A 265 -8.38 15.67 -3.84
N ASN A 266 -8.04 16.91 -3.44
CA ASN A 266 -8.33 18.14 -4.17
C ASN A 266 -9.79 18.24 -4.67
N SER A 267 -10.71 17.58 -3.98
CA SER A 267 -12.14 17.52 -4.34
C SER A 267 -12.80 18.90 -4.33
N THR A 268 -12.25 19.80 -3.52
CA THR A 268 -12.71 21.21 -3.40
C THR A 268 -11.97 22.18 -4.33
N LYS A 269 -11.19 21.67 -5.29
CA LYS A 269 -10.53 22.43 -6.37
C LYS A 269 -9.70 23.63 -5.86
N GLY A 270 -8.70 23.37 -5.06
CA GLY A 270 -7.76 24.38 -4.55
C GLY A 270 -8.27 25.19 -3.35
N LYS A 271 -9.39 24.80 -2.72
CA LYS A 271 -9.87 25.49 -1.52
C LYS A 271 -8.87 25.41 -0.36
N TYR A 272 -8.13 24.31 -0.27
CA TYR A 272 -7.16 24.05 0.81
C TYR A 272 -5.74 24.02 0.26
N LEU A 273 -4.87 24.75 0.95
CA LEU A 273 -3.45 24.91 0.62
C LEU A 273 -2.60 24.23 1.69
N TYR A 274 -1.56 23.52 1.30
CA TYR A 274 -0.55 23.00 2.22
C TYR A 274 0.76 23.80 2.11
N PRO A 275 1.43 24.15 3.23
CA PRO A 275 0.92 24.12 4.61
C PRO A 275 -0.24 25.07 4.84
N GLY A 276 -1.19 24.70 5.72
CA GLY A 276 -2.35 25.56 5.98
C GLY A 276 -3.39 24.96 6.92
N ARG A 277 -4.47 25.69 7.09
CA ARG A 277 -5.61 25.26 7.90
C ARG A 277 -6.54 24.37 7.07
N ILE A 278 -6.56 23.08 7.37
CA ILE A 278 -7.27 22.06 6.61
C ILE A 278 -8.08 21.21 7.59
N PRO A 279 -9.33 20.81 7.27
CA PRO A 279 -10.06 19.84 8.05
C PRO A 279 -9.31 18.50 8.06
N THR A 280 -9.27 17.85 9.23
CA THR A 280 -8.76 16.47 9.38
C THR A 280 -9.95 15.52 9.28
N GLY A 281 -9.90 14.52 8.41
CA GLY A 281 -10.98 13.54 8.22
C GLY A 281 -11.36 13.37 6.75
N GLU A 282 -11.78 12.17 6.40
CA GLU A 282 -12.15 11.85 5.04
C GLU A 282 -13.50 12.48 4.65
N LEU A 283 -13.53 12.98 3.43
CA LEU A 283 -14.74 13.24 2.67
C LEU A 283 -15.11 11.96 1.93
N ASP A 284 -15.85 11.07 2.53
CA ASP A 284 -16.45 9.99 1.75
C ASP A 284 -17.78 10.45 1.16
N ALA A 285 -17.69 10.99 -0.05
CA ALA A 285 -18.86 11.35 -0.84
C ALA A 285 -19.66 10.14 -1.34
N GLN A 286 -19.17 8.91 -1.15
CA GLN A 286 -19.83 7.71 -1.67
C GLN A 286 -20.69 6.99 -0.62
N ASP A 287 -20.39 7.17 0.67
CA ASP A 287 -21.04 6.41 1.75
C ASP A 287 -21.89 7.28 2.70
N ASP A 288 -21.77 8.59 2.62
CA ASP A 288 -22.54 9.51 3.48
C ASP A 288 -23.64 10.22 2.68
N SER A 289 -24.83 9.61 2.69
CA SER A 289 -26.09 10.32 2.39
C SER A 289 -26.39 11.43 3.42
N ASP A 290 -25.63 11.50 4.50
CA ASP A 290 -25.69 12.52 5.53
C ASP A 290 -24.54 13.50 5.30
N ALA A 291 -24.78 14.49 4.46
CA ALA A 291 -23.88 15.64 4.23
C ALA A 291 -23.77 16.53 5.48
N ASP A 292 -23.33 15.94 6.58
CA ASP A 292 -22.99 16.70 7.77
C ASP A 292 -21.62 17.39 7.57
N PRO A 293 -21.43 18.59 8.11
CA PRO A 293 -20.19 19.34 7.98
C PRO A 293 -18.99 18.55 8.51
N PRO A 294 -17.77 18.89 8.08
CA PRO A 294 -16.56 18.13 8.38
C PRO A 294 -16.42 17.88 9.89
N PHE A 295 -16.34 16.59 10.26
CA PHE A 295 -16.36 16.12 11.64
C PHE A 295 -15.09 16.40 12.40
N ALA A 296 -14.02 16.70 11.70
CA ALA A 296 -12.74 16.88 12.30
C ALA A 296 -12.43 18.36 12.46
N PRO A 297 -11.70 18.72 13.51
CA PRO A 297 -11.29 20.10 13.70
C PRO A 297 -10.48 20.57 12.51
N VAL A 298 -10.65 21.86 12.14
CA VAL A 298 -9.77 22.52 11.18
C VAL A 298 -8.44 22.77 11.88
N GLU A 299 -7.42 21.99 11.50
CA GLU A 299 -6.10 22.03 12.10
C GLU A 299 -5.09 22.67 11.15
N HIS A 300 -3.96 23.12 11.69
CA HIS A 300 -2.85 23.58 10.87
C HIS A 300 -2.00 22.37 10.47
N TRP A 301 -2.04 22.04 9.17
CA TRP A 301 -1.23 20.98 8.58
C TRP A 301 0.06 21.54 8.01
N ASP A 302 1.17 21.05 8.53
CA ASP A 302 2.54 21.31 8.12
C ASP A 302 3.41 20.10 8.48
N ARG A 303 4.72 20.16 8.24
CA ARG A 303 5.65 19.09 8.61
C ARG A 303 5.55 18.71 10.10
N LYS A 304 5.33 19.68 10.98
CA LYS A 304 5.24 19.45 12.43
C LYS A 304 3.95 18.72 12.81
N LYS A 305 2.87 18.92 12.06
CA LYS A 305 1.61 18.19 12.29
C LYS A 305 1.77 16.68 12.14
N PHE A 306 2.64 16.21 11.24
CA PHE A 306 2.89 14.77 11.08
C PHE A 306 3.40 14.12 12.36
N ASP A 307 4.21 14.81 13.17
CA ASP A 307 4.68 14.28 14.45
C ASP A 307 3.51 13.95 15.41
N SER A 308 2.51 14.82 15.45
CA SER A 308 1.32 14.61 16.29
C SER A 308 0.32 13.62 15.65
N TYR A 309 0.17 13.65 14.32
CA TYR A 309 -0.76 12.77 13.61
C TYR A 309 -0.32 11.31 13.67
N PHE A 310 0.97 11.04 13.42
CA PHE A 310 1.50 9.68 13.49
C PHE A 310 1.97 9.25 14.88
N LYS A 311 1.79 10.10 15.90
CA LYS A 311 2.11 9.73 17.27
C LYS A 311 1.46 8.44 17.70
N VAL A 312 0.24 8.18 17.27
CA VAL A 312 -0.50 6.94 17.57
C VAL A 312 0.24 5.69 17.08
N VAL A 313 0.86 5.73 15.91
CA VAL A 313 1.67 4.62 15.38
C VAL A 313 2.95 4.47 16.18
N ASN A 314 3.64 5.58 16.49
CA ASN A 314 4.87 5.56 17.29
C ASN A 314 4.63 5.04 18.70
N ASP A 315 3.55 5.48 19.36
CA ASP A 315 3.18 5.01 20.70
C ASP A 315 2.85 3.51 20.68
N TRP A 316 2.15 3.04 19.62
CA TRP A 316 1.87 1.62 19.43
C TRP A 316 3.15 0.81 19.22
N CYS A 317 4.07 1.28 18.38
CA CYS A 317 5.37 0.67 18.16
C CYS A 317 6.16 0.55 19.46
N TYR A 318 6.22 1.63 20.24
CA TYR A 318 6.90 1.64 21.52
C TYR A 318 6.30 0.64 22.52
N SER A 319 4.96 0.64 22.64
CA SER A 319 4.24 -0.22 23.58
C SER A 319 4.38 -1.71 23.24
N ASN A 320 4.45 -2.04 21.96
CA ASN A 320 4.56 -3.40 21.46
C ASN A 320 6.01 -3.84 21.16
N LYS A 321 7.00 -2.94 21.35
CA LYS A 321 8.42 -3.19 21.03
C LYS A 321 8.63 -3.55 19.56
N ILE A 322 7.88 -2.93 18.67
CA ILE A 322 8.00 -3.09 17.23
C ILE A 322 8.94 -2.01 16.67
N PRO A 323 10.04 -2.36 16.03
CA PRO A 323 10.96 -1.37 15.47
C PRO A 323 10.38 -0.73 14.20
N GLY A 324 10.83 0.49 13.86
CA GLY A 324 10.34 1.24 12.69
C GLY A 324 10.47 0.49 11.37
N ASN A 325 11.49 -0.35 11.21
CA ASN A 325 11.67 -1.21 10.04
C ASN A 325 10.71 -2.43 9.99
N ARG A 326 9.64 -2.41 10.77
CA ARG A 326 8.50 -3.33 10.67
C ARG A 326 7.20 -2.56 10.36
N ILE A 327 7.33 -1.29 10.01
CA ILE A 327 6.20 -0.45 9.59
C ILE A 327 6.31 -0.15 8.09
N LEU A 328 5.20 -0.31 7.39
CA LEU A 328 5.04 0.04 5.98
C LEU A 328 3.94 1.09 5.83
N VAL A 329 4.27 2.23 5.25
CA VAL A 329 3.27 3.13 4.67
C VAL A 329 2.91 2.54 3.31
N GLY A 330 1.87 1.70 3.28
CA GLY A 330 1.49 0.91 2.10
C GLY A 330 1.02 1.78 0.94
N GLU A 331 0.37 2.90 1.28
CA GLU A 331 -0.02 3.92 0.32
C GLU A 331 0.11 5.31 0.93
N PHE A 332 0.55 6.27 0.13
CA PHE A 332 0.41 7.70 0.40
C PHE A 332 0.43 8.47 -0.93
N GLY A 333 -0.24 9.60 -0.96
CA GLY A 333 -0.32 10.37 -2.18
C GLY A 333 -1.23 11.58 -2.03
N ALA A 334 -1.28 12.37 -3.09
CA ALA A 334 -2.19 13.50 -3.23
C ALA A 334 -2.48 13.77 -4.71
N ASP A 335 -3.61 14.39 -5.01
CA ASP A 335 -3.85 14.92 -6.36
C ASP A 335 -2.67 15.82 -6.75
N ARG A 336 -1.98 15.46 -7.84
CA ARG A 336 -0.79 16.17 -8.32
C ARG A 336 -1.03 17.65 -8.64
N THR A 337 -2.29 18.05 -8.77
CA THR A 337 -2.70 19.43 -9.06
C THR A 337 -3.08 20.23 -7.81
N ALA A 338 -3.00 19.63 -6.61
CA ALA A 338 -3.25 20.35 -5.37
C ALA A 338 -2.16 21.40 -5.12
N ASP A 339 -2.57 22.55 -4.58
CA ASP A 339 -1.67 23.68 -4.37
C ASP A 339 -0.56 23.36 -3.36
N ASN A 340 0.71 23.54 -3.77
CA ASN A 340 1.90 23.19 -2.99
C ASN A 340 2.06 21.68 -2.70
N VAL A 341 1.50 20.81 -3.51
CA VAL A 341 1.64 19.34 -3.37
C VAL A 341 3.09 18.88 -3.29
N VAL A 342 4.02 19.59 -3.90
CA VAL A 342 5.48 19.31 -3.85
C VAL A 342 6.00 19.37 -2.41
N GLU A 343 5.57 20.38 -1.63
CA GLU A 343 5.98 20.51 -0.23
C GLU A 343 5.34 19.41 0.63
N PHE A 344 4.08 19.05 0.38
CA PHE A 344 3.42 17.94 1.07
C PHE A 344 4.17 16.62 0.87
N PHE A 345 4.57 16.29 -0.36
CA PHE A 345 5.35 15.07 -0.63
C PHE A 345 6.72 15.11 0.04
N LYS A 346 7.39 16.25 0.00
CA LYS A 346 8.68 16.41 0.66
C LYS A 346 8.55 16.16 2.16
N ASP A 347 7.60 16.77 2.82
CA ASP A 347 7.37 16.64 4.26
C ASP A 347 6.96 15.21 4.64
N SER A 348 6.11 14.57 3.85
CA SER A 348 5.70 13.18 4.05
C SER A 348 6.90 12.23 3.96
N ILE A 349 7.69 12.33 2.89
CA ILE A 349 8.86 11.47 2.66
C ILE A 349 9.94 11.72 3.73
N ASP A 350 10.21 12.96 4.07
CA ASP A 350 11.19 13.30 5.12
C ASP A 350 10.74 12.75 6.47
N PHE A 351 9.42 12.79 6.77
CA PHE A 351 8.88 12.18 7.97
C PHE A 351 9.07 10.66 7.98
N PHE A 352 8.61 9.95 6.94
CA PHE A 352 8.71 8.48 6.89
C PHE A 352 10.16 8.01 6.94
N ASN A 353 11.07 8.73 6.27
CA ASN A 353 12.50 8.45 6.32
C ASN A 353 13.07 8.64 7.74
N SER A 354 12.66 9.69 8.47
CA SER A 354 13.12 9.93 9.84
C SER A 354 12.68 8.82 10.82
N GLN A 355 11.52 8.18 10.54
CA GLN A 355 11.00 7.06 11.32
C GLN A 355 11.58 5.70 10.88
N LYS A 356 12.39 5.65 9.81
CA LYS A 356 12.87 4.42 9.16
C LYS A 356 11.73 3.51 8.66
N TRP A 357 10.54 4.08 8.41
CA TRP A 357 9.41 3.35 7.87
C TRP A 357 9.59 3.08 6.39
N HIS A 358 9.23 1.88 5.93
CA HIS A 358 9.11 1.59 4.52
C HIS A 358 7.94 2.36 3.93
N TRP A 359 7.99 2.65 2.64
CA TRP A 359 6.87 3.34 2.00
C TRP A 359 6.71 3.03 0.52
N CYS A 360 5.45 3.04 0.05
CA CYS A 360 5.08 2.98 -1.35
C CYS A 360 4.14 4.13 -1.67
N PHE A 361 4.53 5.01 -2.58
CA PHE A 361 3.62 6.07 -3.03
C PHE A 361 2.53 5.50 -3.93
N TYR A 362 1.37 6.11 -3.91
CA TYR A 362 0.25 5.79 -4.79
C TYR A 362 0.17 6.86 -5.88
N SER A 363 0.41 6.58 -7.19
CA SER A 363 0.79 5.30 -7.77
C SER A 363 1.78 5.52 -8.93
N TYR A 364 2.37 4.48 -9.48
CA TYR A 364 3.24 4.59 -10.64
C TYR A 364 2.51 4.18 -11.91
N ARG A 365 2.16 5.18 -12.75
CA ARG A 365 1.47 5.01 -14.04
C ARG A 365 0.30 4.05 -13.96
N GLU A 366 -0.67 4.39 -13.13
CA GLU A 366 -1.75 3.47 -12.79
C GLU A 366 -2.64 3.13 -13.99
N ASP A 367 -3.36 4.10 -14.52
CA ASP A 367 -4.30 3.93 -15.63
C ASP A 367 -4.70 5.29 -16.22
N ASP A 368 -5.22 5.23 -17.46
CA ASP A 368 -5.81 6.34 -18.20
C ASP A 368 -6.91 7.07 -17.41
N GLY A 369 -7.64 6.33 -16.59
CA GLY A 369 -8.75 6.85 -15.79
C GLY A 369 -8.33 7.60 -14.53
N PHE A 370 -7.06 7.51 -14.08
CA PHE A 370 -6.65 8.10 -12.81
C PHE A 370 -5.36 8.94 -12.88
N PRO A 371 -5.27 9.91 -13.82
CA PRO A 371 -4.05 10.71 -14.02
C PRO A 371 -3.71 11.65 -12.86
N LYS A 372 -4.62 11.81 -11.90
CA LYS A 372 -4.41 12.65 -10.71
C LYS A 372 -3.25 12.20 -9.83
N MET A 373 -2.97 10.89 -9.83
CA MET A 373 -1.91 10.28 -9.03
C MET A 373 -0.68 9.90 -9.87
N ASP A 374 -0.58 10.37 -11.11
CA ASP A 374 0.59 10.17 -11.95
C ASP A 374 1.54 11.38 -11.85
N TYR A 375 2.52 11.25 -11.00
CA TYR A 375 3.42 12.36 -10.63
C TYR A 375 4.48 12.69 -11.69
N GLU A 376 4.71 11.78 -12.64
CA GLU A 376 5.58 12.08 -13.78
C GLU A 376 4.98 13.19 -14.68
N LEU A 377 3.67 13.42 -14.59
CA LEU A 377 2.98 14.51 -15.29
C LEU A 377 3.20 15.90 -14.68
N GLY A 378 3.80 15.98 -13.49
CA GLY A 378 3.94 17.23 -12.77
C GLY A 378 2.60 17.80 -12.30
N THR A 379 2.60 19.08 -11.92
CA THR A 379 1.42 19.74 -11.35
C THR A 379 0.52 20.46 -12.38
N GLY A 380 0.94 20.44 -13.65
CA GLY A 380 0.21 21.14 -14.73
C GLY A 380 -0.97 20.34 -15.30
N PRO A 381 -1.69 20.92 -16.27
CA PRO A 381 -2.80 20.25 -16.97
C PRO A 381 -2.30 19.00 -17.69
N LEU A 382 -3.24 18.08 -17.97
CA LEU A 382 -2.93 16.90 -18.76
C LEU A 382 -2.50 17.26 -20.17
N PRO A 383 -1.41 16.68 -20.69
CA PRO A 383 -1.04 16.84 -22.08
C PRO A 383 -2.12 16.30 -23.02
N LYS A 384 -2.30 16.98 -24.15
CA LYS A 384 -3.24 16.53 -25.17
C LYS A 384 -2.82 15.15 -25.71
N GLY A 385 -3.74 14.20 -25.65
CA GLY A 385 -3.45 12.84 -26.12
C GLY A 385 -2.79 11.94 -25.09
N TYR A 386 -2.66 12.41 -23.84
CA TYR A 386 -2.22 11.58 -22.73
C TYR A 386 -2.95 10.24 -22.73
N TRP A 387 -2.24 9.14 -22.58
CA TRP A 387 -2.71 7.76 -22.64
C TRP A 387 -3.34 7.29 -23.95
N LYS A 388 -3.54 8.11 -24.96
CA LYS A 388 -4.15 7.63 -26.22
C LYS A 388 -3.36 6.54 -26.94
N ASN A 389 -2.03 6.53 -26.75
CA ASN A 389 -1.10 5.55 -27.28
C ASN A 389 -0.25 4.97 -26.15
N SER A 390 -0.89 4.37 -25.15
CA SER A 390 -0.25 3.87 -23.94
C SER A 390 0.89 2.86 -24.18
N GLU A 391 0.97 2.29 -25.38
CA GLU A 391 2.00 1.34 -25.76
C GLU A 391 3.40 1.99 -25.81
N ASP A 392 3.48 3.24 -26.22
CA ASP A 392 4.73 3.99 -26.40
C ASP A 392 4.81 5.22 -25.49
N TYR A 393 3.86 5.37 -24.53
CA TYR A 393 3.83 6.53 -23.68
C TYR A 393 5.14 6.66 -22.87
N THR A 394 5.79 7.79 -23.06
CA THR A 394 6.89 8.27 -22.21
C THR A 394 6.61 9.70 -21.78
N CYS A 395 7.12 10.13 -20.63
CA CYS A 395 7.04 11.54 -20.21
C CYS A 395 7.58 12.49 -21.27
N LYS A 396 8.50 12.04 -22.10
CA LYS A 396 9.07 12.80 -23.22
C LYS A 396 8.04 13.06 -24.31
N GLU A 397 7.25 12.05 -24.69
CA GLU A 397 6.20 12.19 -25.72
C GLU A 397 5.07 13.09 -25.26
N ALA A 398 4.77 13.08 -23.96
CA ALA A 398 3.83 14.00 -23.35
C ALA A 398 4.35 15.43 -23.22
N GLY A 399 5.59 15.71 -23.64
CA GLY A 399 6.24 17.00 -23.50
C GLY A 399 6.70 17.31 -22.07
N LEU A 400 6.75 16.29 -21.23
CA LEU A 400 7.17 16.40 -19.83
C LEU A 400 8.54 15.76 -19.65
N TYR A 401 9.48 16.53 -19.11
CA TYR A 401 10.80 16.03 -18.77
C TYR A 401 10.87 15.81 -17.25
N PRO A 402 11.06 14.58 -16.78
CA PRO A 402 11.14 14.28 -15.34
C PRO A 402 12.15 15.17 -14.59
N SER A 403 13.26 15.54 -15.24
CA SER A 403 14.27 16.43 -14.67
C SER A 403 13.79 17.87 -14.39
N GLN A 404 12.74 18.33 -15.07
CA GLN A 404 12.14 19.66 -14.88
C GLN A 404 10.89 19.60 -13.99
N ASN A 405 10.38 18.39 -13.73
CA ASN A 405 9.21 18.16 -12.90
C ASN A 405 9.61 18.14 -11.42
N ARG A 406 9.31 19.23 -10.71
CA ARG A 406 9.65 19.37 -9.29
C ARG A 406 8.99 18.29 -8.41
N LEU A 407 7.77 17.88 -8.73
CA LEU A 407 7.05 16.85 -8.00
C LEU A 407 7.72 15.48 -8.17
N TRP A 408 7.98 15.08 -9.41
CA TRP A 408 8.70 13.84 -9.68
C TRP A 408 10.12 13.86 -9.11
N LYS A 409 10.77 15.02 -9.12
CA LYS A 409 12.09 15.17 -8.52
C LYS A 409 12.11 14.86 -7.03
N VAL A 410 11.13 15.36 -6.27
CA VAL A 410 11.02 15.07 -4.83
C VAL A 410 10.84 13.56 -4.60
N LEU A 411 9.96 12.91 -5.36
CA LEU A 411 9.75 11.46 -5.26
C LEU A 411 11.01 10.67 -5.64
N SER A 412 11.64 10.99 -6.77
CA SER A 412 12.84 10.28 -7.24
C SER A 412 14.04 10.48 -6.32
N ASP A 413 14.21 11.67 -5.75
CA ASP A 413 15.23 11.92 -4.73
C ASP A 413 14.95 11.14 -3.45
N GLY A 414 13.68 11.07 -3.04
CA GLY A 414 13.23 10.27 -1.91
C GLY A 414 13.54 8.77 -2.08
N LEU A 415 13.31 8.23 -3.27
CA LEU A 415 13.61 6.84 -3.61
C LEU A 415 15.10 6.52 -3.49
N LYS A 416 15.97 7.46 -3.89
CA LYS A 416 17.44 7.30 -3.91
C LYS A 416 18.12 7.55 -2.58
N LYS A 417 17.51 8.32 -1.66
CA LYS A 417 18.11 8.59 -0.36
C LYS A 417 18.31 7.27 0.40
N THR A 418 19.56 6.88 0.60
CA THR A 418 19.92 5.81 1.54
C THR A 418 19.65 6.31 2.95
N PRO A 419 19.11 5.49 3.86
CA PRO A 419 19.00 5.91 5.27
C PRO A 419 20.40 6.28 5.77
N THR A 420 20.56 7.49 6.29
CA THR A 420 21.79 7.86 7.01
C THR A 420 21.86 6.99 8.26
N ASN A 421 23.00 6.31 8.45
CA ASN A 421 23.32 5.59 9.68
C ASN A 421 23.71 6.59 10.77
N ASP A 422 22.86 7.55 11.06
CA ASP A 422 23.08 8.44 12.20
C ASP A 422 22.30 7.91 13.41
N SER A 423 23.10 7.32 14.29
CA SER A 423 22.97 6.89 15.71
C SER A 423 21.58 6.68 16.29
#